data_3d76f6eef8f21c51e1454e1f713512e1
#
_entry.id   3d76f6eef8f21c51e1454e1f713512e1
#
_cell.length_a   1.000
_cell.length_b   1.000
_cell.length_c   1.000
_cell.angle_alpha   90.00
_cell.angle_beta   90.00
_cell.angle_gamma   90.00
#
_symmetry.space_group_name_H-M   'P 1'
#
loop_
_entity.id
_entity.type
_entity.pdbx_description
1 polymer ?
#
loop_
_entity_poly.entity_id
_entity_poly.type
_entity_poly.pdbx_seq_one_letter_code
_entity_poly.pdbx_strand_id
1 'polypeptide(L)'
;RVEALVNAKVDVIVMDSAHGHSENVLRTVRMVKEKYPNLPVIAGNVATGEATRALIEAGVDAVKVGIGPGSICTTRVVAGIGVPQVTAVMDCYAVAKEYGIPVIADGGIKYSGDMTKAIAAGANVCMMGSIFAGCDESPGTFELYQGRKYKVYRGMGSIAAMENGSKDRYFQADAKKLVPEGVEGRVAYKGTVEDTVFQLMGGLRAG
;
A
#
# COMPACT_ATOMS: atom_id res chain seq x y z
N ARG A 1 -0.45 -2.41 -20.47
CA ARG A 1 -0.53 -3.25 -19.25
C ARG A 1 -1.98 -3.56 -18.87
N VAL A 2 -2.86 -2.57 -18.67
CA VAL A 2 -4.26 -2.78 -18.26
C VAL A 2 -4.99 -3.76 -19.18
N GLU A 3 -4.90 -3.58 -20.51
CA GLU A 3 -5.55 -4.48 -21.48
C GLU A 3 -5.11 -5.95 -21.33
N ALA A 4 -3.80 -6.18 -21.10
CA ALA A 4 -3.30 -7.54 -20.89
C ALA A 4 -3.85 -8.17 -19.61
N LEU A 5 -4.01 -7.36 -18.54
CA LEU A 5 -4.62 -7.81 -17.28
C LEU A 5 -6.12 -8.09 -17.45
N VAL A 6 -6.83 -7.24 -18.18
CA VAL A 6 -8.25 -7.45 -18.50
C VAL A 6 -8.44 -8.74 -19.31
N ASN A 7 -7.58 -8.98 -20.31
CA ASN A 7 -7.58 -10.22 -21.09
C ASN A 7 -7.29 -11.46 -20.23
N ALA A 8 -6.49 -11.29 -19.16
CA ALA A 8 -6.23 -12.32 -18.16
C ALA A 8 -7.36 -12.46 -17.12
N LYS A 9 -8.46 -11.70 -17.27
CA LYS A 9 -9.67 -11.75 -16.43
C LYS A 9 -9.40 -11.38 -14.96
N VAL A 10 -8.65 -10.30 -14.72
CA VAL A 10 -8.50 -9.76 -13.36
C VAL A 10 -9.82 -9.21 -12.85
N ASP A 11 -10.06 -9.34 -11.54
CA ASP A 11 -11.26 -8.85 -10.88
C ASP A 11 -11.16 -7.34 -10.56
N VAL A 12 -9.94 -6.81 -10.39
CA VAL A 12 -9.69 -5.42 -10.00
C VAL A 12 -8.33 -4.95 -10.51
N ILE A 13 -8.24 -3.67 -10.84
CA ILE A 13 -6.96 -2.98 -11.13
C ILE A 13 -6.57 -2.11 -9.95
N VAL A 14 -5.31 -2.18 -9.54
CA VAL A 14 -4.75 -1.27 -8.52
C VAL A 14 -3.74 -0.33 -9.18
N MET A 15 -4.06 0.96 -9.14
CA MET A 15 -3.15 2.05 -9.52
C MET A 15 -2.32 2.46 -8.31
N ASP A 16 -1.14 1.87 -8.17
CA ASP A 16 -0.27 2.05 -7.01
C ASP A 16 0.88 3.00 -7.31
N SER A 17 0.93 4.13 -6.61
CA SER A 17 1.92 5.19 -6.78
C SER A 17 2.38 5.75 -5.44
N ALA A 18 3.61 6.27 -5.38
CA ALA A 18 4.10 7.02 -4.23
C ALA A 18 3.38 8.38 -4.06
N HIS A 19 2.72 8.88 -5.10
CA HIS A 19 1.94 10.11 -5.09
C HIS A 19 0.69 9.96 -5.96
N GLY A 20 -0.42 9.49 -5.35
CA GLY A 20 -1.68 9.25 -6.04
C GLY A 20 -2.38 10.52 -6.53
N HIS A 21 -2.14 11.67 -5.89
CA HIS A 21 -2.68 12.97 -6.30
C HIS A 21 -1.84 13.63 -7.39
N SER A 22 -1.41 12.86 -8.38
CA SER A 22 -0.71 13.37 -9.56
C SER A 22 -1.59 13.30 -10.79
N GLU A 23 -1.44 14.27 -11.72
CA GLU A 23 -2.23 14.31 -12.95
C GLU A 23 -2.09 13.03 -13.77
N ASN A 24 -0.91 12.40 -13.76
CA ASN A 24 -0.71 11.14 -14.46
C ASN A 24 -1.57 10.01 -13.90
N VAL A 25 -1.70 9.92 -12.58
CA VAL A 25 -2.56 8.90 -11.93
C VAL A 25 -4.02 9.20 -12.23
N LEU A 26 -4.47 10.45 -12.00
CA LEU A 26 -5.86 10.86 -12.24
C LEU A 26 -6.29 10.61 -13.69
N ARG A 27 -5.46 11.03 -14.66
CA ARG A 27 -5.70 10.79 -16.09
C ARG A 27 -5.77 9.30 -16.41
N THR A 28 -4.88 8.49 -15.83
CA THR A 28 -4.85 7.05 -16.08
C THR A 28 -6.10 6.37 -15.52
N VAL A 29 -6.56 6.77 -14.33
CA VAL A 29 -7.82 6.27 -13.76
C VAL A 29 -8.99 6.58 -14.70
N ARG A 30 -9.13 7.85 -15.16
CA ARG A 30 -10.18 8.26 -16.10
C ARG A 30 -10.15 7.42 -17.39
N MET A 31 -8.98 7.26 -17.98
CA MET A 31 -8.82 6.44 -19.20
C MET A 31 -9.20 4.98 -18.99
N VAL A 32 -8.86 4.38 -17.85
CA VAL A 32 -9.23 3.00 -17.54
C VAL A 32 -10.73 2.87 -17.35
N LYS A 33 -11.35 3.78 -16.60
CA LYS A 33 -12.81 3.77 -16.35
C LYS A 33 -13.61 4.06 -17.62
N GLU A 34 -13.12 4.91 -18.52
CA GLU A 34 -13.74 5.17 -19.82
C GLU A 34 -13.72 3.90 -20.71
N LYS A 35 -12.56 3.22 -20.78
CA LYS A 35 -12.41 2.01 -21.63
C LYS A 35 -13.08 0.77 -21.00
N TYR A 36 -13.08 0.67 -19.67
CA TYR A 36 -13.57 -0.48 -18.91
C TYR A 36 -14.46 -0.04 -17.74
N PRO A 37 -15.67 0.49 -17.99
CA PRO A 37 -16.51 1.12 -16.98
C PRO A 37 -16.92 0.18 -15.83
N ASN A 38 -17.02 -1.11 -16.09
CA ASN A 38 -17.42 -2.12 -15.10
C ASN A 38 -16.23 -2.74 -14.35
N LEU A 39 -14.99 -2.40 -14.71
CA LEU A 39 -13.81 -2.92 -14.03
C LEU A 39 -13.54 -2.08 -12.77
N PRO A 40 -13.53 -2.68 -11.57
CA PRO A 40 -13.16 -1.96 -10.36
C PRO A 40 -11.72 -1.43 -10.40
N VAL A 41 -11.54 -0.19 -9.97
CA VAL A 41 -10.23 0.47 -9.90
C VAL A 41 -9.99 0.99 -8.49
N ILE A 42 -8.91 0.53 -7.87
CA ILE A 42 -8.37 1.08 -6.64
C ILE A 42 -7.22 2.01 -7.01
N ALA A 43 -7.13 3.19 -6.42
CA ALA A 43 -5.99 4.07 -6.66
C ALA A 43 -5.43 4.65 -5.35
N GLY A 44 -4.16 4.98 -5.38
CA GLY A 44 -3.39 5.58 -4.29
C GLY A 44 -1.89 5.65 -4.61
N ASN A 45 -1.06 6.01 -3.63
CA ASN A 45 -1.51 6.34 -2.26
C ASN A 45 -1.74 7.83 -2.12
N VAL A 46 -2.67 8.14 -1.26
CA VAL A 46 -3.00 9.51 -0.85
C VAL A 46 -3.03 9.63 0.67
N ALA A 47 -3.08 10.86 1.20
CA ALA A 47 -3.09 11.11 2.63
C ALA A 47 -3.97 12.29 3.04
N THR A 48 -4.73 12.88 2.10
CA THR A 48 -5.56 14.07 2.34
C THR A 48 -6.97 13.90 1.76
N GLY A 49 -7.95 14.60 2.35
CA GLY A 49 -9.32 14.61 1.81
C GLY A 49 -9.40 15.19 0.40
N GLU A 50 -8.59 16.22 0.08
CA GLU A 50 -8.53 16.79 -1.26
C GLU A 50 -8.10 15.78 -2.32
N ALA A 51 -7.01 15.04 -2.04
CA ALA A 51 -6.54 13.99 -2.92
C ALA A 51 -7.55 12.85 -3.07
N THR A 52 -8.23 12.50 -1.99
CA THR A 52 -9.31 11.51 -2.00
C THR A 52 -10.45 11.95 -2.93
N ARG A 53 -10.90 13.19 -2.82
CA ARG A 53 -11.94 13.77 -3.70
C ARG A 53 -11.52 13.70 -5.16
N ALA A 54 -10.29 14.10 -5.48
CA ALA A 54 -9.77 14.08 -6.84
C ALA A 54 -9.76 12.66 -7.46
N LEU A 55 -9.39 11.64 -6.66
CA LEU A 55 -9.44 10.24 -7.10
C LEU A 55 -10.88 9.76 -7.32
N ILE A 56 -11.81 10.12 -6.43
CA ILE A 56 -13.23 9.75 -6.55
C ILE A 56 -13.83 10.38 -7.82
N GLU A 57 -13.56 11.66 -8.07
CA GLU A 57 -14.01 12.38 -9.28
C GLU A 57 -13.38 11.80 -10.55
N ALA A 58 -12.19 11.19 -10.46
CA ALA A 58 -11.59 10.45 -11.57
C ALA A 58 -12.25 9.09 -11.82
N GLY A 59 -13.06 8.57 -10.87
CA GLY A 59 -13.89 7.38 -11.03
C GLY A 59 -13.40 6.13 -10.30
N VAL A 60 -12.57 6.25 -9.26
CA VAL A 60 -12.12 5.08 -8.48
C VAL A 60 -13.25 4.44 -7.69
N ASP A 61 -13.14 3.13 -7.48
CA ASP A 61 -14.06 2.34 -6.68
C ASP A 61 -13.56 2.15 -5.23
N ALA A 62 -12.28 2.41 -4.97
CA ALA A 62 -11.70 2.47 -3.63
C ALA A 62 -10.45 3.36 -3.60
N VAL A 63 -10.15 3.94 -2.44
CA VAL A 63 -8.97 4.79 -2.22
C VAL A 63 -7.99 4.12 -1.27
N LYS A 64 -6.71 4.08 -1.66
CA LYS A 64 -5.63 3.53 -0.84
C LYS A 64 -4.84 4.65 -0.17
N VAL A 65 -4.80 4.62 1.17
CA VAL A 65 -4.32 5.70 2.03
C VAL A 65 -3.05 5.30 2.76
N GLY A 66 -2.02 6.12 2.65
CA GLY A 66 -0.76 5.96 3.37
C GLY A 66 0.43 6.50 2.60
N ILE A 67 1.03 7.57 3.11
CA ILE A 67 2.26 8.17 2.59
C ILE A 67 3.35 8.04 3.65
N GLY A 68 4.29 7.12 3.41
CA GLY A 68 5.45 6.89 4.25
C GLY A 68 5.25 6.08 5.54
N PRO A 69 4.11 5.41 5.84
CA PRO A 69 3.96 4.68 7.11
C PRO A 69 4.62 3.29 7.11
N GLY A 70 4.99 2.75 5.97
CA GLY A 70 5.57 1.41 5.86
C GLY A 70 6.87 1.24 6.64
N SER A 71 7.08 0.07 7.23
CA SER A 71 8.25 -0.22 8.08
C SER A 71 9.60 -0.17 7.35
N ILE A 72 9.57 -0.37 6.04
CA ILE A 72 10.73 -0.35 5.13
C ILE A 72 10.74 0.89 4.24
N CYS A 73 9.79 1.81 4.42
CA CYS A 73 9.69 3.07 3.70
C CYS A 73 10.53 4.16 4.39
N THR A 74 11.36 4.84 3.62
CA THR A 74 12.18 5.97 4.08
C THR A 74 11.78 7.30 3.46
N THR A 75 10.64 7.38 2.78
CA THR A 75 10.13 8.62 2.17
C THR A 75 10.07 9.77 3.17
N ARG A 76 9.62 9.52 4.40
CA ARG A 76 9.57 10.54 5.47
C ARG A 76 10.93 11.08 5.85
N VAL A 77 11.97 10.25 5.76
CA VAL A 77 13.35 10.62 6.11
C VAL A 77 14.06 11.27 4.93
N VAL A 78 13.92 10.69 3.73
CA VAL A 78 14.63 11.10 2.53
C VAL A 78 13.98 12.32 1.87
N ALA A 79 12.67 12.32 1.76
CA ALA A 79 11.92 13.38 1.08
C ALA A 79 11.21 14.35 2.05
N GLY A 80 11.14 14.03 3.34
CA GLY A 80 10.43 14.83 4.34
C GLY A 80 8.91 14.84 4.16
N ILE A 81 8.37 13.87 3.42
CA ILE A 81 6.96 13.79 3.06
C ILE A 81 6.29 12.65 3.82
N GLY A 82 5.11 12.93 4.39
CA GLY A 82 4.29 11.93 5.06
C GLY A 82 3.25 12.57 5.97
N VAL A 83 2.24 11.78 6.30
CA VAL A 83 1.18 12.15 7.24
C VAL A 83 1.03 11.01 8.25
N PRO A 84 0.85 11.28 9.55
CA PRO A 84 0.53 10.24 10.53
C PRO A 84 -0.67 9.42 10.06
N GLN A 85 -0.56 8.08 10.11
CA GLN A 85 -1.50 7.21 9.38
C GLN A 85 -2.95 7.32 9.87
N VAL A 86 -3.17 7.43 11.18
CA VAL A 86 -4.54 7.59 11.71
C VAL A 86 -5.16 8.90 11.22
N THR A 87 -4.41 10.00 11.23
CA THR A 87 -4.84 11.30 10.69
C THR A 87 -5.17 11.18 9.20
N ALA A 88 -4.29 10.56 8.41
CA ALA A 88 -4.51 10.37 6.98
C ALA A 88 -5.80 9.58 6.71
N VAL A 89 -6.04 8.50 7.45
CA VAL A 89 -7.26 7.67 7.31
C VAL A 89 -8.49 8.49 7.66
N MET A 90 -8.49 9.24 8.77
CA MET A 90 -9.61 10.08 9.19
C MET A 90 -9.95 11.15 8.15
N ASP A 91 -8.95 11.87 7.65
CA ASP A 91 -9.13 12.94 6.66
C ASP A 91 -9.65 12.39 5.31
N CYS A 92 -9.09 11.28 4.84
CA CYS A 92 -9.54 10.62 3.62
C CYS A 92 -10.96 10.04 3.79
N TYR A 93 -11.25 9.40 4.91
CA TYR A 93 -12.56 8.83 5.20
C TYR A 93 -13.64 9.91 5.33
N ALA A 94 -13.33 11.07 5.89
CA ALA A 94 -14.28 12.18 6.00
C ALA A 94 -14.88 12.57 4.64
N VAL A 95 -14.10 12.48 3.56
CA VAL A 95 -14.54 12.70 2.18
C VAL A 95 -15.13 11.44 1.57
N ALA A 96 -14.43 10.30 1.67
CA ALA A 96 -14.82 9.06 1.00
C ALA A 96 -16.22 8.58 1.41
N LYS A 97 -16.60 8.73 2.69
CA LYS A 97 -17.92 8.37 3.21
C LYS A 97 -19.08 9.11 2.53
N GLU A 98 -18.88 10.36 2.09
CA GLU A 98 -19.89 11.15 1.39
C GLU A 98 -20.30 10.52 0.06
N TYR A 99 -19.38 9.77 -0.55
CA TYR A 99 -19.54 9.11 -1.84
C TYR A 99 -19.76 7.59 -1.72
N GLY A 100 -19.75 7.04 -0.50
CA GLY A 100 -19.82 5.59 -0.27
C GLY A 100 -18.61 4.81 -0.76
N ILE A 101 -17.45 5.47 -0.93
CA ILE A 101 -16.21 4.87 -1.42
C ILE A 101 -15.40 4.29 -0.25
N PRO A 102 -15.00 3.00 -0.31
CA PRO A 102 -14.21 2.38 0.74
C PRO A 102 -12.77 2.91 0.79
N VAL A 103 -12.23 2.93 2.01
CA VAL A 103 -10.85 3.35 2.32
C VAL A 103 -10.01 2.14 2.72
N ILE A 104 -8.84 2.01 2.12
CA ILE A 104 -7.83 0.99 2.44
C ILE A 104 -6.71 1.68 3.20
N ALA A 105 -6.51 1.33 4.48
CA ALA A 105 -5.38 1.81 5.27
C ALA A 105 -4.14 0.96 4.95
N ASP A 106 -3.17 1.58 4.26
CA ASP A 106 -1.97 0.91 3.76
C ASP A 106 -0.73 1.35 4.52
N GLY A 107 -0.14 0.41 5.24
CA GLY A 107 1.13 0.56 5.94
C GLY A 107 1.01 1.02 7.40
N GLY A 108 2.11 0.84 8.14
CA GLY A 108 2.23 1.24 9.55
C GLY A 108 1.62 0.27 10.56
N ILE A 109 0.95 -0.78 10.11
CA ILE A 109 0.32 -1.78 10.97
C ILE A 109 1.37 -2.81 11.40
N LYS A 110 1.63 -2.89 12.69
CA LYS A 110 2.59 -3.82 13.32
C LYS A 110 1.92 -4.81 14.25
N TYR A 111 0.77 -4.45 14.80
CA TYR A 111 0.02 -5.22 15.79
C TYR A 111 -1.47 -5.23 15.46
N SER A 112 -2.21 -6.17 16.01
CA SER A 112 -3.68 -6.24 15.85
C SER A 112 -4.39 -4.96 16.32
N GLY A 113 -3.90 -4.34 17.40
CA GLY A 113 -4.44 -3.06 17.87
C GLY A 113 -4.29 -1.91 16.87
N ASP A 114 -3.32 -1.96 15.96
CA ASP A 114 -3.20 -0.96 14.89
C ASP A 114 -4.30 -1.16 13.83
N MET A 115 -4.73 -2.40 13.59
CA MET A 115 -5.90 -2.68 12.72
C MET A 115 -7.16 -2.09 13.33
N THR A 116 -7.40 -2.32 14.64
CA THR A 116 -8.53 -1.75 15.37
C THR A 116 -8.56 -0.23 15.24
N LYS A 117 -7.42 0.44 15.43
CA LYS A 117 -7.31 1.90 15.27
C LYS A 117 -7.59 2.36 13.84
N ALA A 118 -7.07 1.65 12.84
CA ALA A 118 -7.31 1.99 11.44
C ALA A 118 -8.80 1.87 11.08
N ILE A 119 -9.47 0.81 11.50
CA ILE A 119 -10.90 0.59 11.28
C ILE A 119 -11.73 1.63 12.04
N ALA A 120 -11.41 1.90 13.30
CA ALA A 120 -12.08 2.93 14.09
C ALA A 120 -11.91 4.34 13.48
N ALA A 121 -10.79 4.60 12.81
CA ALA A 121 -10.55 5.85 12.08
C ALA A 121 -11.34 5.97 10.74
N GLY A 122 -11.97 4.87 10.30
CA GLY A 122 -12.82 4.85 9.11
C GLY A 122 -12.33 3.95 7.96
N ALA A 123 -11.22 3.23 8.13
CA ALA A 123 -10.78 2.27 7.12
C ALA A 123 -11.73 1.06 7.05
N ASN A 124 -12.01 0.60 5.84
CA ASN A 124 -12.77 -0.62 5.58
C ASN A 124 -11.86 -1.84 5.44
N VAL A 125 -10.61 -1.61 5.01
CA VAL A 125 -9.61 -2.65 4.73
C VAL A 125 -8.26 -2.20 5.26
N CYS A 126 -7.48 -3.15 5.79
CA CYS A 126 -6.08 -2.93 6.19
C CYS A 126 -5.15 -3.65 5.23
N MET A 127 -4.22 -2.91 4.61
CA MET A 127 -3.13 -3.46 3.82
C MET A 127 -1.85 -3.52 4.66
N MET A 128 -1.24 -4.69 4.72
CA MET A 128 -0.12 -4.99 5.61
C MET A 128 1.00 -5.69 4.83
N GLY A 129 2.23 -5.22 5.00
CA GLY A 129 3.41 -5.80 4.37
C GLY A 129 4.27 -6.58 5.37
N SER A 130 4.92 -5.87 6.30
CA SER A 130 5.91 -6.46 7.22
C SER A 130 5.36 -7.58 8.12
N ILE A 131 4.08 -7.52 8.47
CA ILE A 131 3.42 -8.56 9.28
C ILE A 131 3.47 -9.91 8.55
N PHE A 132 3.20 -9.91 7.24
CA PHE A 132 3.18 -11.13 6.43
C PHE A 132 4.52 -11.48 5.80
N ALA A 133 5.47 -10.54 5.76
CA ALA A 133 6.76 -10.75 5.10
C ALA A 133 7.59 -11.90 5.70
N GLY A 134 7.37 -12.23 6.99
CA GLY A 134 8.01 -13.36 7.67
C GLY A 134 7.28 -14.70 7.54
N CYS A 135 6.14 -14.75 6.86
CA CYS A 135 5.36 -15.99 6.71
C CYS A 135 5.91 -16.90 5.61
N ASP A 136 5.58 -18.19 5.68
CA ASP A 136 6.03 -19.17 4.71
C ASP A 136 5.63 -18.84 3.27
N GLU A 137 4.40 -18.36 3.09
CA GLU A 137 3.80 -18.05 1.79
C GLU A 137 4.34 -16.75 1.16
N SER A 138 5.01 -15.90 1.95
CA SER A 138 5.63 -14.68 1.44
C SER A 138 6.85 -15.01 0.58
N PRO A 139 7.10 -14.31 -0.53
CA PRO A 139 8.36 -14.43 -1.25
C PRO A 139 9.53 -13.95 -0.38
N GLY A 140 10.73 -14.31 -0.79
CA GLY A 140 11.97 -13.98 -0.09
C GLY A 140 12.70 -15.21 0.41
N THR A 141 14.01 -15.09 0.52
CA THR A 141 14.89 -16.16 0.97
C THR A 141 14.93 -16.24 2.49
N PHE A 142 15.11 -17.46 3.00
CA PHE A 142 15.38 -17.66 4.41
C PHE A 142 16.85 -17.41 4.71
N GLU A 143 17.09 -16.76 5.85
CA GLU A 143 18.43 -16.59 6.41
C GLU A 143 18.47 -17.02 7.86
N LEU A 144 19.57 -17.70 8.24
CA LEU A 144 19.86 -18.00 9.64
C LEU A 144 20.82 -16.94 10.18
N TYR A 145 20.40 -16.20 11.20
CA TYR A 145 21.22 -15.17 11.83
C TYR A 145 21.13 -15.28 13.35
N GLN A 146 22.27 -15.42 14.03
CA GLN A 146 22.35 -15.60 15.48
C GLN A 146 21.40 -16.69 16.03
N GLY A 147 21.35 -17.83 15.33
CA GLY A 147 20.51 -18.97 15.72
C GLY A 147 19.00 -18.80 15.49
N ARG A 148 18.59 -17.72 14.85
CA ARG A 148 17.18 -17.46 14.54
C ARG A 148 16.94 -17.42 13.03
N LYS A 149 15.76 -17.88 12.60
CA LYS A 149 15.33 -17.88 11.20
C LYS A 149 14.68 -16.55 10.85
N TYR A 150 15.09 -15.98 9.73
CA TYR A 150 14.59 -14.71 9.18
C TYR A 150 14.22 -14.91 7.71
N LYS A 151 13.42 -13.99 7.17
CA LYS A 151 13.23 -13.82 5.72
C LYS A 151 13.71 -12.44 5.29
N VAL A 152 14.30 -12.36 4.10
CA VAL A 152 14.66 -11.10 3.47
C VAL A 152 13.39 -10.39 3.02
N TYR A 153 13.31 -9.10 3.32
CA TYR A 153 12.19 -8.23 2.99
C TYR A 153 12.69 -6.88 2.49
N ARG A 154 12.15 -6.40 1.38
CA ARG A 154 12.58 -5.12 0.79
C ARG A 154 11.40 -4.21 0.47
N GLY A 155 11.62 -2.89 0.60
CA GLY A 155 10.68 -1.87 0.18
C GLY A 155 10.64 -1.70 -1.32
N MET A 156 9.51 -1.27 -1.86
CA MET A 156 9.35 -0.92 -3.28
C MET A 156 10.30 0.20 -3.70
N GLY A 157 10.66 1.11 -2.78
CA GLY A 157 11.63 2.20 -2.99
C GLY A 157 13.08 1.83 -2.69
N SER A 158 13.41 0.58 -2.39
CA SER A 158 14.79 0.11 -2.25
C SER A 158 15.47 0.06 -3.61
N ILE A 159 16.81 0.17 -3.65
CA ILE A 159 17.59 0.09 -4.90
C ILE A 159 17.29 -1.22 -5.63
N ALA A 160 17.34 -2.34 -4.91
CA ALA A 160 17.08 -3.66 -5.50
C ALA A 160 15.67 -3.78 -6.10
N ALA A 161 14.64 -3.18 -5.49
CA ALA A 161 13.29 -3.17 -6.05
C ALA A 161 13.19 -2.22 -7.27
N MET A 162 13.81 -1.05 -7.22
CA MET A 162 13.81 -0.09 -8.33
C MET A 162 14.51 -0.65 -9.58
N GLU A 163 15.63 -1.33 -9.42
CA GLU A 163 16.35 -2.02 -10.50
C GLU A 163 15.52 -3.15 -11.13
N ASN A 164 14.61 -3.73 -10.38
CA ASN A 164 13.69 -4.79 -10.83
C ASN A 164 12.31 -4.28 -11.25
N GLY A 165 12.14 -2.97 -11.50
CA GLY A 165 10.96 -2.42 -12.18
C GLY A 165 10.08 -1.46 -11.38
N SER A 166 10.37 -1.17 -10.10
CA SER A 166 9.51 -0.28 -9.28
C SER A 166 9.89 1.21 -9.35
N LYS A 167 10.89 1.59 -10.14
CA LYS A 167 11.36 2.98 -10.23
C LYS A 167 10.34 3.96 -10.82
N ASP A 168 9.40 3.49 -11.63
CA ASP A 168 8.29 4.27 -12.17
C ASP A 168 7.33 4.75 -11.06
N ARG A 169 7.14 3.96 -10.01
CA ARG A 169 6.37 4.31 -8.81
C ARG A 169 6.88 5.59 -8.13
N TYR A 170 8.18 5.83 -8.20
CA TYR A 170 8.89 6.96 -7.57
C TYR A 170 9.29 8.04 -8.58
N PHE A 171 8.69 8.05 -9.76
CA PHE A 171 8.99 9.03 -10.84
C PHE A 171 10.46 9.04 -11.28
N GLN A 172 11.14 7.90 -11.18
CA GLN A 172 12.56 7.74 -11.49
C GLN A 172 12.82 6.81 -12.69
N ALA A 173 11.83 6.61 -13.56
CA ALA A 173 11.93 5.70 -14.70
C ALA A 173 13.14 6.02 -15.59
N ASP A 174 13.39 7.31 -15.85
CA ASP A 174 14.46 7.82 -16.73
C ASP A 174 15.69 8.31 -15.94
N ALA A 175 15.75 8.10 -14.64
CA ALA A 175 16.85 8.57 -13.81
C ALA A 175 18.14 7.81 -14.08
N LYS A 176 19.24 8.55 -14.31
CA LYS A 176 20.58 7.99 -14.48
C LYS A 176 21.15 7.43 -13.17
N LYS A 177 20.73 7.99 -12.05
CA LYS A 177 21.11 7.54 -10.70
C LYS A 177 19.86 7.55 -9.82
N LEU A 178 19.60 6.43 -9.16
CA LEU A 178 18.42 6.24 -8.30
C LEU A 178 18.64 6.88 -6.93
N VAL A 179 17.59 7.50 -6.39
CA VAL A 179 17.51 7.96 -5.00
C VAL A 179 16.54 7.04 -4.27
N PRO A 180 17.01 6.15 -3.38
CA PRO A 180 16.14 5.19 -2.71
C PRO A 180 15.27 5.87 -1.65
N GLU A 181 14.00 5.47 -1.62
CA GLU A 181 13.03 5.82 -0.58
C GLU A 181 12.55 4.59 0.19
N GLY A 182 13.36 3.55 0.24
CA GLY A 182 13.11 2.31 0.96
C GLY A 182 14.39 1.55 1.24
N VAL A 183 14.29 0.61 2.17
CA VAL A 183 15.41 -0.23 2.59
C VAL A 183 15.11 -1.70 2.34
N GLU A 184 16.17 -2.50 2.32
CA GLU A 184 16.13 -3.96 2.40
C GLU A 184 16.58 -4.39 3.79
N GLY A 185 15.93 -5.40 4.36
CA GLY A 185 16.23 -5.88 5.69
C GLY A 185 15.73 -7.30 5.93
N ARG A 186 15.80 -7.71 7.18
CA ARG A 186 15.35 -9.01 7.65
C ARG A 186 14.13 -8.86 8.54
N VAL A 187 13.16 -9.77 8.37
CA VAL A 187 12.02 -9.92 9.27
C VAL A 187 12.06 -11.30 9.92
N ALA A 188 11.71 -11.37 11.19
CA ALA A 188 11.66 -12.65 11.88
C ALA A 188 10.65 -13.58 11.19
N TYR A 189 11.04 -14.84 11.05
CA TYR A 189 10.14 -15.90 10.59
C TYR A 189 8.97 -16.07 11.56
N LYS A 190 7.76 -16.25 11.05
CA LYS A 190 6.51 -16.29 11.84
C LYS A 190 5.65 -17.53 11.63
N GLY A 191 6.05 -18.46 10.77
CA GLY A 191 5.21 -19.60 10.39
C GLY A 191 4.26 -19.26 9.25
N THR A 192 3.04 -19.77 9.30
CA THR A 192 2.05 -19.62 8.22
C THR A 192 1.31 -18.28 8.27
N VAL A 193 0.76 -17.86 7.14
CA VAL A 193 -0.17 -16.72 7.07
C VAL A 193 -1.42 -17.01 7.89
N GLU A 194 -1.92 -18.26 7.88
CA GLU A 194 -3.11 -18.67 8.63
C GLU A 194 -2.96 -18.37 10.13
N ASP A 195 -1.85 -18.80 10.75
CA ASP A 195 -1.58 -18.53 12.17
C ASP A 195 -1.48 -17.04 12.47
N THR A 196 -0.83 -16.29 11.57
CA THR A 196 -0.69 -14.83 11.70
C THR A 196 -2.06 -14.15 11.62
N VAL A 197 -2.90 -14.53 10.66
CA VAL A 197 -4.25 -13.97 10.50
C VAL A 197 -5.13 -14.34 11.69
N PHE A 198 -5.05 -15.57 12.20
CA PHE A 198 -5.79 -15.99 13.39
C PHE A 198 -5.49 -15.10 14.59
N GLN A 199 -4.20 -14.80 14.86
CA GLN A 199 -3.79 -13.89 15.93
C GLN A 199 -4.29 -12.46 15.73
N LEU A 200 -4.17 -11.93 14.50
CA LEU A 200 -4.64 -10.59 14.17
C LEU A 200 -6.14 -10.45 14.35
N MET A 201 -6.92 -11.44 13.90
CA MET A 201 -8.37 -11.45 14.03
C MET A 201 -8.81 -11.62 15.50
N GLY A 202 -8.06 -12.37 16.29
CA GLY A 202 -8.29 -12.47 17.75
C GLY A 202 -8.16 -11.10 18.41
N GLY A 203 -7.09 -10.36 18.12
CA GLY A 203 -6.88 -9.02 18.64
C GLY A 203 -7.93 -8.00 18.15
N LEU A 204 -8.32 -8.08 16.87
CA LEU A 204 -9.36 -7.20 16.33
C LEU A 204 -10.73 -7.43 17.00
N ARG A 205 -11.09 -8.69 17.28
CA ARG A 205 -12.34 -9.03 17.98
C ARG A 205 -12.37 -8.57 19.44
N ALA A 206 -11.19 -8.39 20.04
CA ALA A 206 -11.08 -7.92 21.43
C ALA A 206 -11.19 -6.40 21.55
N GLY A 207 -10.91 -5.65 20.49
CA GLY A 207 -10.97 -4.19 20.43
C GLY A 207 -12.26 -3.67 19.82
#